data_7875aafd7d8d9a8907e7a22e1f6097e1
#
_entry.id   7875aafd7d8d9a8907e7a22e1f6097e1
#
_cell.length_a   1.000
_cell.length_b   1.000
_cell.length_c   1.000
_cell.angle_alpha   90.00
_cell.angle_beta   90.00
_cell.angle_gamma   90.00
#
_symmetry.space_group_name_H-M   'P 1'
#
loop_
_entity.id
_entity.type
_entity.pdbx_description
1 polymer ?
#
loop_
_entity_poly.entity_id
_entity_poly.type
_entity_poly.pdbx_seq_one_letter_code
_entity_poly.pdbx_strand_id
1 'polypeptide(L)'
;VRDAVTRRTLGSVDEAFVLSLNNVGEDDAGRPRRFVMAGRTWMIVDADPEQSELLVAPVKDTGEAPVWAGELPPVPVEVALEVGRLRRSAASAIGAIEALSGDIDYDDYPLSDEARADLLNAVAEHIDATEHLPTDTTLTIESRGKTVVLNTCRGSRINEALAHFIQAMGSMREGKMGTTLIDPYRIAFQVPGTTPSHVIEWLTETSPEALETVLRMTIPNGRALRWRMVQVARKMGVLEKAADPRRVNMQGLMQRYRGTPVVEEALSKLFHERMDIEGTMDLIRDIQQDKVKILHTPSGPLGLSPKSERDLLLPAWSDAQLRERLETRLLAERTVLICLNCKEKIRSRVGRMEERIEPCAKCNGTMRACAPERMESMLTGWVASDDPKERARMQKNAELIRTHGHDAVLALMGRGVGEETATRLLRGLSRGNRVALLRAIHNAELQYAKTRRYWS
;
A
#
# COMPACT_ATOMS: atom_id res chain seq x y z
N VAL A 1 -14.41 23.00 4.06
CA VAL A 1 -13.03 23.49 4.05
C VAL A 1 -13.01 24.95 4.46
N ARG A 2 -12.17 25.31 5.42
CA ARG A 2 -12.07 26.67 5.94
C ARG A 2 -10.61 27.14 5.97
N ASP A 3 -10.38 28.38 5.56
CA ASP A 3 -9.08 29.02 5.66
C ASP A 3 -8.69 29.21 7.13
N ALA A 4 -7.55 28.68 7.55
CA ALA A 4 -7.09 28.73 8.93
C ALA A 4 -6.78 30.15 9.41
N VAL A 5 -6.42 31.07 8.53
CA VAL A 5 -6.08 32.47 8.83
C VAL A 5 -7.32 33.34 8.84
N THR A 6 -8.08 33.33 7.76
CA THR A 6 -9.24 34.24 7.57
C THR A 6 -10.54 33.67 8.12
N ARG A 7 -10.56 32.39 8.49
CA ARG A 7 -11.76 31.66 8.94
C ARG A 7 -12.89 31.60 7.89
N ARG A 8 -12.62 32.02 6.67
CA ARG A 8 -13.60 32.02 5.57
C ARG A 8 -13.81 30.59 5.07
N THR A 9 -15.07 30.22 4.82
CA THR A 9 -15.41 28.96 4.16
C THR A 9 -15.06 29.06 2.68
N LEU A 10 -14.31 28.09 2.17
CA LEU A 10 -13.83 28.01 0.79
C LEU A 10 -14.69 27.09 -0.07
N GLY A 11 -15.31 26.09 0.53
CA GLY A 11 -16.12 25.09 -0.14
C GLY A 11 -16.27 23.85 0.73
N SER A 12 -16.74 22.76 0.15
CA SER A 12 -16.86 21.44 0.80
C SER A 12 -16.01 20.40 0.07
N VAL A 13 -15.54 19.42 0.81
CA VAL A 13 -14.88 18.21 0.30
C VAL A 13 -15.58 16.98 0.89
N ASP A 14 -15.53 15.86 0.20
CA ASP A 14 -16.08 14.62 0.71
C ASP A 14 -15.30 14.13 1.94
N GLU A 15 -16.02 13.53 2.90
CA GLU A 15 -15.40 12.91 4.09
C GLU A 15 -14.45 11.77 3.69
N ALA A 16 -14.73 11.05 2.59
CA ALA A 16 -13.85 10.03 2.03
C ALA A 16 -12.49 10.63 1.61
N PHE A 17 -12.48 11.83 1.02
CA PHE A 17 -11.25 12.55 0.73
C PHE A 17 -10.45 12.86 1.99
N VAL A 18 -11.10 13.36 3.05
CA VAL A 18 -10.44 13.67 4.33
C VAL A 18 -9.84 12.41 4.97
N LEU A 19 -10.53 11.28 4.86
CA LEU A 19 -10.06 9.99 5.39
C LEU A 19 -8.99 9.32 4.54
N SER A 20 -8.96 9.58 3.23
CA SER A 20 -7.86 9.15 2.35
C SER A 20 -6.54 9.83 2.70
N LEU A 21 -6.60 10.98 3.37
CA LEU A 21 -5.47 11.69 3.94
C LEU A 21 -5.00 10.95 5.21
N ASN A 22 -4.32 9.84 5.06
CA ASN A 22 -3.91 8.91 6.14
C ASN A 22 -3.16 9.53 7.33
N ASN A 23 -2.60 10.72 7.15
CA ASN A 23 -2.10 11.60 8.21
C ASN A 23 -2.49 13.01 7.77
N VAL A 24 -3.37 13.65 8.53
CA VAL A 24 -3.71 15.03 8.30
C VAL A 24 -2.42 15.87 8.30
N GLY A 25 -2.08 16.42 7.14
CA GLY A 25 -0.99 17.35 6.98
C GLY A 25 0.22 16.90 6.14
N GLU A 26 0.50 15.60 5.95
CA GLU A 26 1.72 15.17 5.23
C GLU A 26 1.46 14.06 4.20
N ASP A 27 2.21 14.09 3.08
CA ASP A 27 2.25 13.01 2.10
C ASP A 27 3.17 11.86 2.56
N ASP A 28 3.26 10.78 1.78
CA ASP A 28 4.11 9.62 2.08
C ASP A 28 5.63 9.96 2.12
N ALA A 29 6.01 11.13 1.61
CA ALA A 29 7.38 11.66 1.66
C ALA A 29 7.58 12.64 2.83
N GLY A 30 6.59 12.78 3.71
CA GLY A 30 6.64 13.69 4.85
C GLY A 30 6.49 15.17 4.47
N ARG A 31 5.91 15.49 3.30
CA ARG A 31 5.66 16.86 2.87
C ARG A 31 4.21 17.24 3.20
N PRO A 32 3.91 18.52 3.52
CA PRO A 32 2.55 18.99 3.75
C PRO A 32 1.66 18.65 2.56
N ARG A 33 0.53 17.99 2.79
CA ARG A 33 -0.43 17.71 1.73
C ARG A 33 -1.04 18.99 1.24
N ARG A 34 -1.09 19.11 -0.09
CA ARG A 34 -1.59 20.28 -0.80
C ARG A 34 -2.69 19.85 -1.75
N PHE A 35 -3.66 20.70 -1.98
CA PHE A 35 -4.69 20.49 -2.99
C PHE A 35 -5.14 21.81 -3.57
N VAL A 36 -5.71 21.76 -4.77
CA VAL A 36 -6.22 22.94 -5.47
C VAL A 36 -7.72 23.06 -5.23
N MET A 37 -8.17 24.19 -4.73
CA MET A 37 -9.59 24.52 -4.58
C MET A 37 -9.83 25.99 -4.89
N ALA A 38 -10.92 26.31 -5.58
CA ALA A 38 -11.27 27.68 -5.97
C ALA A 38 -10.10 28.42 -6.68
N GLY A 39 -9.36 27.71 -7.57
CA GLY A 39 -8.27 28.28 -8.37
C GLY A 39 -7.00 28.62 -7.57
N ARG A 40 -6.85 28.12 -6.35
CA ARG A 40 -5.66 28.34 -5.49
C ARG A 40 -5.18 27.03 -4.89
N THR A 41 -3.88 26.97 -4.60
CA THR A 41 -3.28 25.84 -3.89
C THR A 41 -3.37 26.09 -2.37
N TRP A 42 -3.85 25.06 -1.67
CA TRP A 42 -4.04 25.04 -0.23
C TRP A 42 -3.25 23.92 0.40
N MET A 43 -2.65 24.20 1.54
CA MET A 43 -1.98 23.20 2.37
C MET A 43 -2.92 22.84 3.53
N ILE A 44 -3.06 21.56 3.80
CA ILE A 44 -3.85 21.08 4.94
C ILE A 44 -3.07 21.34 6.23
N VAL A 45 -3.69 22.10 7.13
CA VAL A 45 -3.13 22.43 8.44
C VAL A 45 -3.67 21.49 9.50
N ASP A 46 -4.99 21.26 9.50
CA ASP A 46 -5.66 20.42 10.47
C ASP A 46 -7.02 19.93 9.94
N ALA A 47 -7.54 18.86 10.55
CA ALA A 47 -8.89 18.39 10.30
C ALA A 47 -9.61 18.16 11.62
N ASP A 48 -10.71 18.87 11.83
CA ASP A 48 -11.59 18.72 12.96
C ASP A 48 -12.84 17.92 12.56
N PRO A 49 -12.92 16.64 12.96
CA PRO A 49 -14.05 15.78 12.62
C PRO A 49 -15.31 16.11 13.41
N GLU A 50 -15.17 16.69 14.61
CA GLU A 50 -16.32 17.01 15.45
C GLU A 50 -17.13 18.18 14.85
N GLN A 51 -16.40 19.12 14.23
CA GLN A 51 -17.00 20.24 13.51
C GLN A 51 -17.18 19.96 12.01
N SER A 52 -16.74 18.79 11.53
CA SER A 52 -16.70 18.47 10.10
C SER A 52 -15.94 19.54 9.29
N GLU A 53 -14.84 20.06 9.86
CA GLU A 53 -14.05 21.12 9.25
C GLU A 53 -12.65 20.66 8.86
N LEU A 54 -12.21 21.05 7.67
CA LEU A 54 -10.84 20.94 7.21
C LEU A 54 -10.22 22.34 7.19
N LEU A 55 -9.22 22.56 8.05
CA LEU A 55 -8.49 23.81 8.11
C LEU A 55 -7.32 23.80 7.11
N VAL A 56 -7.25 24.83 6.29
CA VAL A 56 -6.25 24.94 5.22
C VAL A 56 -5.58 26.31 5.23
N ALA A 57 -4.33 26.38 4.78
CA ALA A 57 -3.61 27.63 4.59
C ALA A 57 -3.23 27.81 3.11
N PRO A 58 -3.25 29.06 2.58
CA PRO A 58 -2.85 29.31 1.21
C PRO A 58 -1.35 29.12 1.03
N VAL A 59 -0.92 28.50 -0.07
CA VAL A 59 0.49 28.32 -0.43
C VAL A 59 0.81 29.15 -1.64
N LYS A 60 1.89 29.92 -1.59
CA LYS A 60 2.38 30.77 -2.70
C LYS A 60 3.29 30.00 -3.67
N ASP A 61 3.31 28.70 -3.64
CA ASP A 61 4.27 27.93 -4.38
C ASP A 61 3.77 27.61 -5.79
N THR A 62 4.63 27.84 -6.78
CA THR A 62 4.46 27.44 -8.18
C THR A 62 5.01 26.03 -8.45
N GLY A 63 5.48 25.31 -7.43
CA GLY A 63 5.84 23.90 -7.51
C GLY A 63 4.63 23.03 -7.83
N GLU A 64 4.86 21.83 -8.36
CA GLU A 64 3.85 20.85 -8.73
C GLU A 64 2.69 20.84 -7.75
N ALA A 65 1.59 21.50 -8.11
CA ALA A 65 0.36 21.39 -7.36
C ALA A 65 -0.07 19.91 -7.44
N PRO A 66 -0.25 19.21 -6.32
CA PRO A 66 -0.91 17.92 -6.39
C PRO A 66 -2.26 18.18 -7.03
N VAL A 67 -2.45 17.64 -8.21
CA VAL A 67 -3.75 17.64 -8.87
C VAL A 67 -4.68 16.90 -7.93
N TRP A 68 -5.67 17.61 -7.37
CA TRP A 68 -6.80 16.95 -6.77
C TRP A 68 -7.54 16.26 -7.92
N ALA A 69 -7.19 15.01 -8.16
CA ALA A 69 -8.03 14.14 -8.93
C ALA A 69 -9.24 13.86 -8.03
N GLY A 70 -10.34 14.55 -8.29
CA GLY A 70 -11.65 14.10 -7.83
C GLY A 70 -11.78 12.62 -8.20
N GLU A 71 -12.61 11.86 -7.51
CA GLU A 71 -12.88 10.48 -7.90
C GLU A 71 -13.24 10.49 -9.39
N LEU A 72 -12.33 10.00 -10.22
CA LEU A 72 -12.62 9.86 -11.65
C LEU A 72 -13.80 8.90 -11.76
N PRO A 73 -14.88 9.25 -12.47
CA PRO A 73 -15.99 8.33 -12.66
C PRO A 73 -15.45 7.03 -13.25
N PRO A 74 -15.89 5.86 -12.74
CA PRO A 74 -15.44 4.59 -13.25
C PRO A 74 -15.79 4.47 -14.72
N VAL A 75 -14.83 4.08 -15.56
CA VAL A 75 -15.08 3.81 -16.98
C VAL A 75 -15.93 2.55 -17.09
N PRO A 76 -17.12 2.64 -17.73
CA PRO A 76 -17.99 1.50 -17.96
C PRO A 76 -17.32 0.41 -18.82
N VAL A 77 -17.80 -0.83 -18.68
CA VAL A 77 -17.27 -1.95 -19.46
C VAL A 77 -17.49 -1.76 -20.96
N GLU A 78 -18.62 -1.18 -21.37
CA GLU A 78 -18.97 -0.91 -22.76
C GLU A 78 -17.95 0.01 -23.43
N VAL A 79 -17.53 1.07 -22.74
CA VAL A 79 -16.51 2.01 -23.23
C VAL A 79 -15.15 1.34 -23.34
N ALA A 80 -14.79 0.50 -22.36
CA ALA A 80 -13.50 -0.20 -22.40
C ALA A 80 -13.46 -1.29 -23.48
N LEU A 81 -14.57 -1.98 -23.71
CA LEU A 81 -14.72 -2.94 -24.81
C LEU A 81 -14.62 -2.23 -26.18
N GLU A 82 -15.20 -1.03 -26.29
CA GLU A 82 -15.11 -0.24 -27.51
C GLU A 82 -13.66 0.15 -27.84
N VAL A 83 -12.86 0.50 -26.83
CA VAL A 83 -11.40 0.69 -27.02
C VAL A 83 -10.74 -0.60 -27.51
N GLY A 84 -11.17 -1.76 -27.00
CA GLY A 84 -10.69 -3.06 -27.46
C GLY A 84 -11.05 -3.33 -28.93
N ARG A 85 -12.29 -3.01 -29.35
CA ARG A 85 -12.74 -3.10 -30.74
C ARG A 85 -11.96 -2.18 -31.65
N LEU A 86 -11.81 -0.90 -31.23
CA LEU A 86 -11.02 0.08 -31.99
C LEU A 86 -9.57 -0.39 -32.23
N ARG A 87 -8.93 -0.99 -31.21
CA ARG A 87 -7.60 -1.60 -31.38
C ARG A 87 -7.61 -2.75 -32.39
N ARG A 88 -8.63 -3.60 -32.33
CA ARG A 88 -8.78 -4.74 -33.26
C ARG A 88 -9.01 -4.26 -34.68
N SER A 89 -9.90 -3.29 -34.90
CA SER A 89 -10.14 -2.67 -36.21
C SER A 89 -8.88 -2.01 -36.77
N ALA A 90 -8.13 -1.27 -35.94
CA ALA A 90 -6.85 -0.67 -36.36
C ALA A 90 -5.81 -1.73 -36.76
N ALA A 91 -5.72 -2.85 -36.01
CA ALA A 91 -4.82 -3.95 -36.36
C ALA A 91 -5.23 -4.65 -37.66
N SER A 92 -6.52 -4.78 -37.94
CA SER A 92 -7.03 -5.29 -39.23
C SER A 92 -6.68 -4.33 -40.39
N ALA A 93 -6.81 -3.02 -40.19
CA ALA A 93 -6.50 -2.01 -41.22
C ALA A 93 -5.02 -2.02 -41.61
N ILE A 94 -4.11 -2.34 -40.74
CA ILE A 94 -2.67 -2.54 -41.06
C ILE A 94 -2.33 -3.97 -41.50
N GLY A 95 -3.33 -4.84 -41.69
CA GLY A 95 -3.15 -6.22 -42.13
C GLY A 95 -2.49 -7.13 -41.12
N ALA A 96 -2.43 -6.76 -39.84
CA ALA A 96 -1.80 -7.55 -38.79
C ALA A 96 -2.69 -8.69 -38.25
N ILE A 97 -4.02 -8.55 -38.36
CA ILE A 97 -5.03 -9.55 -38.01
C ILE A 97 -6.15 -9.58 -39.06
N GLU A 98 -6.87 -10.70 -39.15
CA GLU A 98 -8.05 -10.78 -40.01
C GLU A 98 -9.22 -10.00 -39.40
N ALA A 99 -9.97 -9.28 -40.25
CA ALA A 99 -11.20 -8.61 -39.83
C ALA A 99 -12.28 -9.64 -39.48
N LEU A 100 -12.98 -9.42 -38.37
CA LEU A 100 -14.14 -10.24 -38.03
C LEU A 100 -15.41 -9.69 -38.68
N SER A 101 -16.30 -10.59 -39.07
CA SER A 101 -17.62 -10.20 -39.61
C SER A 101 -18.39 -9.39 -38.56
N GLY A 102 -18.79 -8.17 -38.94
CA GLY A 102 -19.51 -7.23 -38.05
C GLY A 102 -18.60 -6.29 -37.27
N ASP A 103 -17.29 -6.26 -37.56
CA ASP A 103 -16.41 -5.23 -37.05
C ASP A 103 -16.81 -3.85 -37.56
N ILE A 104 -16.75 -2.85 -36.67
CA ILE A 104 -16.88 -1.44 -37.05
C ILE A 104 -15.57 -1.05 -37.72
N ASP A 105 -15.68 -0.39 -38.90
CA ASP A 105 -14.50 0.16 -39.55
C ASP A 105 -13.86 1.20 -38.62
N TYR A 106 -12.54 1.13 -38.41
CA TYR A 106 -11.86 2.11 -37.57
C TYR A 106 -11.99 3.53 -38.17
N ASP A 107 -12.27 3.66 -39.47
CA ASP A 107 -12.54 4.91 -40.19
C ASP A 107 -13.87 5.55 -39.76
N ASP A 108 -14.80 4.81 -39.19
CA ASP A 108 -16.07 5.32 -38.64
C ASP A 108 -15.90 6.10 -37.34
N TYR A 109 -14.75 5.96 -36.67
CA TYR A 109 -14.49 6.74 -35.46
C TYR A 109 -14.10 8.20 -35.80
N PRO A 110 -14.59 9.19 -35.03
CA PRO A 110 -14.34 10.61 -35.28
C PRO A 110 -12.92 11.02 -34.85
N LEU A 111 -11.92 10.44 -35.50
CA LEU A 111 -10.50 10.70 -35.24
C LEU A 111 -9.95 11.71 -36.26
N SER A 112 -9.07 12.62 -35.79
CA SER A 112 -8.24 13.42 -36.72
C SER A 112 -7.20 12.52 -37.39
N ASP A 113 -6.66 12.97 -38.54
CA ASP A 113 -5.61 12.21 -39.24
C ASP A 113 -4.38 11.94 -38.37
N GLU A 114 -4.01 12.89 -37.51
CA GLU A 114 -2.92 12.75 -36.55
C GLU A 114 -3.23 11.66 -35.49
N ALA A 115 -4.45 11.70 -34.92
CA ALA A 115 -4.87 10.69 -33.93
C ALA A 115 -4.98 9.28 -34.55
N ARG A 116 -5.39 9.20 -35.84
CA ARG A 116 -5.39 7.93 -36.61
C ARG A 116 -3.97 7.39 -36.78
N ALA A 117 -3.03 8.24 -37.20
CA ALA A 117 -1.64 7.86 -37.37
C ALA A 117 -1.03 7.39 -36.04
N ASP A 118 -1.27 8.09 -34.94
CA ASP A 118 -0.79 7.70 -33.60
C ASP A 118 -1.37 6.36 -33.13
N LEU A 119 -2.68 6.13 -33.39
CA LEU A 119 -3.33 4.84 -33.06
C LEU A 119 -2.70 3.68 -33.84
N LEU A 120 -2.57 3.81 -35.15
CA LEU A 120 -2.01 2.78 -36.03
C LEU A 120 -0.55 2.49 -35.65
N ASN A 121 0.25 3.52 -35.38
CA ASN A 121 1.62 3.38 -34.95
C ASN A 121 1.72 2.65 -33.58
N ALA A 122 0.89 3.05 -32.61
CA ALA A 122 0.89 2.40 -31.28
C ALA A 122 0.47 0.94 -31.33
N VAL A 123 -0.49 0.59 -32.19
CA VAL A 123 -0.95 -0.79 -32.43
C VAL A 123 0.14 -1.59 -33.13
N ALA A 124 0.75 -1.06 -34.20
CA ALA A 124 1.84 -1.71 -34.92
C ALA A 124 3.04 -1.99 -34.02
N GLU A 125 3.49 -0.98 -33.28
CA GLU A 125 4.63 -1.09 -32.36
C GLU A 125 4.38 -2.14 -31.23
N HIS A 126 3.13 -2.24 -30.78
CA HIS A 126 2.79 -3.26 -29.79
C HIS A 126 2.78 -4.66 -30.39
N ILE A 127 2.20 -4.85 -31.58
CA ILE A 127 2.16 -6.15 -32.28
C ILE A 127 3.57 -6.60 -32.65
N ASP A 128 4.41 -5.72 -33.15
CA ASP A 128 5.82 -6.03 -33.46
C ASP A 128 6.60 -6.52 -32.23
N ALA A 129 6.28 -5.97 -31.04
CA ALA A 129 6.93 -6.34 -29.81
C ALA A 129 6.39 -7.63 -29.15
N THR A 130 5.11 -7.98 -29.41
CA THR A 130 4.40 -9.00 -28.60
C THR A 130 3.71 -10.07 -29.41
N GLU A 131 3.59 -9.91 -30.74
CA GLU A 131 2.82 -10.75 -31.66
C GLU A 131 1.31 -10.77 -31.40
N HIS A 132 0.86 -10.18 -30.29
CA HIS A 132 -0.54 -10.20 -29.86
C HIS A 132 -0.98 -8.84 -29.37
N LEU A 133 -2.27 -8.52 -29.52
CA LEU A 133 -2.86 -7.26 -29.12
C LEU A 133 -3.97 -7.47 -28.06
N PRO A 134 -3.99 -6.72 -26.94
CA PRO A 134 -5.12 -6.75 -26.02
C PRO A 134 -6.32 -6.03 -26.66
N THR A 135 -7.42 -6.77 -26.82
CA THR A 135 -8.66 -6.34 -27.49
C THR A 135 -9.89 -6.63 -26.63
N ASP A 136 -11.06 -6.47 -27.18
CA ASP A 136 -12.33 -6.89 -26.59
C ASP A 136 -12.48 -8.43 -26.47
N THR A 137 -11.78 -9.20 -27.32
CA THR A 137 -11.83 -10.68 -27.35
C THR A 137 -10.54 -11.34 -26.88
N THR A 138 -9.49 -10.57 -26.62
CA THR A 138 -8.18 -11.11 -26.24
C THR A 138 -7.60 -10.32 -25.07
N LEU A 139 -7.32 -11.00 -23.96
CA LEU A 139 -6.54 -10.49 -22.87
C LEU A 139 -5.08 -10.88 -23.08
N THR A 140 -4.14 -10.02 -22.74
CA THR A 140 -2.72 -10.34 -22.73
C THR A 140 -2.14 -10.15 -21.34
N ILE A 141 -1.22 -11.05 -20.97
CA ILE A 141 -0.51 -10.98 -19.70
C ILE A 141 0.99 -11.02 -19.91
N GLU A 142 1.71 -10.10 -19.29
CA GLU A 142 3.14 -9.93 -19.47
C GLU A 142 3.88 -9.76 -18.15
N SER A 143 5.18 -10.05 -18.14
CA SER A 143 6.06 -9.82 -16.99
C SER A 143 7.04 -8.67 -17.26
N ARG A 144 7.12 -7.72 -16.31
CA ARG A 144 8.09 -6.61 -16.30
C ARG A 144 8.89 -6.63 -15.02
N GLY A 145 9.97 -7.39 -14.99
CA GLY A 145 10.75 -7.60 -13.77
C GLY A 145 9.94 -8.32 -12.70
N LYS A 146 9.57 -7.59 -11.62
CA LYS A 146 8.74 -8.13 -10.53
C LYS A 146 7.24 -7.82 -10.68
N THR A 147 6.88 -7.11 -11.72
CA THR A 147 5.49 -6.70 -11.98
C THR A 147 4.89 -7.58 -13.06
N VAL A 148 3.71 -8.10 -12.82
CA VAL A 148 2.89 -8.76 -13.82
C VAL A 148 1.80 -7.79 -14.25
N VAL A 149 1.57 -7.65 -15.55
CA VAL A 149 0.56 -6.76 -16.11
C VAL A 149 -0.44 -7.58 -16.90
N LEU A 150 -1.70 -7.51 -16.53
CA LEU A 150 -2.84 -8.08 -17.25
C LEU A 150 -3.56 -6.97 -17.98
N ASN A 151 -3.53 -7.00 -19.31
CA ASN A 151 -4.26 -6.08 -20.17
C ASN A 151 -5.64 -6.67 -20.47
N THR A 152 -6.70 -5.95 -20.14
CA THR A 152 -8.07 -6.50 -20.10
C THR A 152 -9.06 -5.83 -21.04
N CYS A 153 -9.03 -4.50 -21.17
CA CYS A 153 -10.10 -3.70 -21.78
C CYS A 153 -11.50 -4.02 -21.20
N ARG A 154 -11.63 -4.09 -19.86
CA ARG A 154 -12.88 -4.47 -19.17
C ARG A 154 -13.49 -3.39 -18.27
N GLY A 155 -12.91 -2.19 -18.29
CA GLY A 155 -13.40 -1.08 -17.48
C GLY A 155 -12.99 -1.16 -16.02
N SER A 156 -13.33 -0.10 -15.27
CA SER A 156 -12.80 0.08 -13.92
C SER A 156 -13.32 -0.97 -12.93
N ARG A 157 -14.62 -1.28 -12.95
CA ARG A 157 -15.26 -2.12 -11.93
C ARG A 157 -14.93 -3.61 -12.06
N ILE A 158 -14.86 -4.11 -13.29
CA ILE A 158 -14.41 -5.50 -13.57
C ILE A 158 -12.94 -5.64 -13.21
N ASN A 159 -12.11 -4.68 -13.61
CA ASN A 159 -10.69 -4.71 -13.30
C ASN A 159 -10.42 -4.64 -11.80
N GLU A 160 -11.23 -3.89 -11.05
CA GLU A 160 -11.11 -3.84 -9.59
C GLU A 160 -11.44 -5.19 -8.94
N ALA A 161 -12.51 -5.85 -9.36
CA ALA A 161 -12.87 -7.19 -8.87
C ALA A 161 -11.81 -8.24 -9.22
N LEU A 162 -11.33 -8.26 -10.48
CA LEU A 162 -10.24 -9.14 -10.92
C LEU A 162 -8.95 -8.92 -10.14
N ALA A 163 -8.57 -7.68 -9.93
CA ALA A 163 -7.34 -7.35 -9.21
C ALA A 163 -7.36 -7.88 -7.78
N HIS A 164 -8.50 -7.73 -7.08
CA HIS A 164 -8.68 -8.27 -5.74
C HIS A 164 -8.71 -9.79 -5.72
N PHE A 165 -9.35 -10.41 -6.69
CA PHE A 165 -9.35 -11.86 -6.84
C PHE A 165 -7.92 -12.41 -7.04
N ILE A 166 -7.17 -11.87 -8.00
CA ILE A 166 -5.79 -12.28 -8.30
C ILE A 166 -4.89 -12.05 -7.06
N GLN A 167 -5.04 -10.91 -6.39
CA GLN A 167 -4.29 -10.62 -5.17
C GLN A 167 -4.61 -11.59 -4.04
N ALA A 168 -5.89 -11.95 -3.88
CA ALA A 168 -6.33 -12.93 -2.90
C ALA A 168 -5.72 -14.31 -3.17
N MET A 169 -5.81 -14.79 -4.40
CA MET A 169 -5.25 -16.09 -4.82
C MET A 169 -3.73 -16.14 -4.60
N GLY A 170 -3.01 -15.11 -5.02
CA GLY A 170 -1.57 -15.00 -4.80
C GLY A 170 -1.19 -14.93 -3.33
N SER A 171 -1.96 -14.21 -2.52
CA SER A 171 -1.72 -14.11 -1.08
C SER A 171 -2.01 -15.41 -0.34
N MET A 172 -3.05 -16.15 -0.74
CA MET A 172 -3.35 -17.48 -0.19
C MET A 172 -2.23 -18.48 -0.48
N ARG A 173 -1.64 -18.42 -1.67
CA ARG A 173 -0.55 -19.31 -2.08
C ARG A 173 0.77 -18.99 -1.37
N GLU A 174 1.14 -17.72 -1.31
CA GLU A 174 2.47 -17.29 -0.87
C GLU A 174 2.51 -16.78 0.57
N GLY A 175 1.36 -16.60 1.22
CA GLY A 175 1.27 -16.01 2.55
C GLY A 175 1.72 -14.54 2.61
N LYS A 176 1.89 -13.89 1.46
CA LYS A 176 2.42 -12.52 1.33
C LYS A 176 1.46 -11.65 0.53
N MET A 177 1.32 -10.42 0.98
CA MET A 177 0.52 -9.44 0.26
C MET A 177 1.35 -8.70 -0.78
N GLY A 178 0.70 -8.41 -1.90
CA GLY A 178 1.27 -7.62 -2.98
C GLY A 178 0.72 -6.20 -3.05
N THR A 179 1.17 -5.45 -4.05
CA THR A 179 0.61 -4.15 -4.45
C THR A 179 -0.03 -4.29 -5.81
N THR A 180 -1.12 -3.54 -6.02
CA THR A 180 -1.87 -3.54 -7.27
C THR A 180 -2.10 -2.11 -7.73
N LEU A 181 -1.96 -1.88 -9.03
CA LEU A 181 -2.34 -0.64 -9.71
C LEU A 181 -3.36 -1.00 -10.79
N ILE A 182 -4.45 -0.27 -10.85
CA ILE A 182 -5.59 -0.58 -11.71
C ILE A 182 -5.92 0.64 -12.56
N ASP A 183 -6.15 0.42 -13.84
CA ASP A 183 -6.82 1.37 -14.72
C ASP A 183 -7.93 0.65 -15.53
N PRO A 184 -8.76 1.34 -16.30
CA PRO A 184 -9.87 0.71 -17.01
C PRO A 184 -9.46 -0.35 -18.04
N TYR A 185 -8.19 -0.38 -18.45
CA TYR A 185 -7.70 -1.19 -19.57
C TYR A 185 -6.71 -2.27 -19.12
N ARG A 186 -6.16 -2.18 -17.89
CA ARG A 186 -5.13 -3.09 -17.40
C ARG A 186 -5.02 -3.09 -15.86
N ILE A 187 -4.38 -4.14 -15.37
CA ILE A 187 -4.08 -4.35 -13.96
C ILE A 187 -2.59 -4.68 -13.87
N ALA A 188 -1.83 -3.90 -13.12
CA ALA A 188 -0.45 -4.22 -12.79
C ALA A 188 -0.35 -4.64 -11.33
N PHE A 189 0.31 -5.75 -11.05
CA PHE A 189 0.43 -6.26 -9.69
C PHE A 189 1.83 -6.82 -9.41
N GLN A 190 2.26 -6.62 -8.17
CA GLN A 190 3.49 -7.16 -7.61
C GLN A 190 3.13 -8.04 -6.41
N VAL A 191 2.71 -9.26 -6.67
CA VAL A 191 2.46 -10.27 -5.65
C VAL A 191 3.64 -11.23 -5.67
N PRO A 192 4.43 -11.35 -4.57
CA PRO A 192 5.59 -12.22 -4.55
C PRO A 192 5.23 -13.65 -4.98
N GLY A 193 6.05 -14.25 -5.82
CA GLY A 193 5.83 -15.61 -6.32
C GLY A 193 4.74 -15.78 -7.38
N THR A 194 3.97 -14.74 -7.70
CA THR A 194 2.95 -14.79 -8.74
C THR A 194 3.57 -14.56 -10.11
N THR A 195 3.27 -15.46 -11.04
CA THR A 195 3.71 -15.43 -12.45
C THR A 195 2.50 -15.28 -13.37
N PRO A 196 2.67 -14.91 -14.65
CA PRO A 196 1.60 -14.95 -15.65
C PRO A 196 0.87 -16.29 -15.71
N SER A 197 1.59 -17.40 -15.66
CA SER A 197 1.00 -18.76 -15.72
C SER A 197 0.04 -19.01 -14.55
N HIS A 198 0.38 -18.56 -13.34
CA HIS A 198 -0.53 -18.68 -12.19
C HIS A 198 -1.83 -17.90 -12.38
N VAL A 199 -1.74 -16.69 -12.97
CA VAL A 199 -2.95 -15.89 -13.21
C VAL A 199 -3.83 -16.54 -14.26
N ILE A 200 -3.23 -17.08 -15.33
CA ILE A 200 -3.96 -17.84 -16.36
C ILE A 200 -4.67 -19.03 -15.71
N GLU A 201 -3.93 -19.85 -14.94
CA GLU A 201 -4.46 -21.01 -14.22
C GLU A 201 -5.68 -20.61 -13.34
N TRP A 202 -5.55 -19.54 -12.56
CA TRP A 202 -6.65 -19.10 -11.69
C TRP A 202 -7.89 -18.66 -12.47
N LEU A 203 -7.72 -18.00 -13.60
CA LEU A 203 -8.85 -17.55 -14.43
C LEU A 203 -9.47 -18.68 -15.26
N THR A 204 -8.69 -19.71 -15.60
CA THR A 204 -9.19 -20.87 -16.39
C THR A 204 -9.76 -22.00 -15.53
N GLU A 205 -9.28 -22.15 -14.29
CA GLU A 205 -9.63 -23.31 -13.45
C GLU A 205 -10.57 -22.98 -12.27
N THR A 206 -10.61 -21.71 -11.83
CA THR A 206 -11.47 -21.35 -10.69
C THR A 206 -12.93 -21.21 -11.14
N SER A 207 -13.84 -21.88 -10.43
CA SER A 207 -15.29 -21.69 -10.67
C SER A 207 -15.67 -20.20 -10.57
N PRO A 208 -16.38 -19.64 -11.55
CA PRO A 208 -16.82 -18.24 -11.49
C PRO A 208 -17.57 -17.89 -10.21
N GLU A 209 -18.37 -18.83 -9.68
CA GLU A 209 -19.15 -18.66 -8.46
C GLU A 209 -18.27 -18.54 -7.19
N ALA A 210 -17.02 -19.03 -7.24
CA ALA A 210 -16.07 -18.88 -6.15
C ALA A 210 -15.56 -17.44 -6.01
N LEU A 211 -15.62 -16.62 -7.07
CA LEU A 211 -15.15 -15.24 -7.09
C LEU A 211 -15.70 -14.44 -5.92
N GLU A 212 -17.02 -14.36 -5.79
CA GLU A 212 -17.66 -13.57 -4.74
C GLU A 212 -17.28 -14.08 -3.35
N THR A 213 -17.20 -15.39 -3.17
CA THR A 213 -16.78 -16.00 -1.90
C THR A 213 -15.35 -15.60 -1.52
N VAL A 214 -14.43 -15.67 -2.48
CA VAL A 214 -13.02 -15.26 -2.27
C VAL A 214 -12.95 -13.78 -1.90
N LEU A 215 -13.69 -12.92 -2.60
CA LEU A 215 -13.71 -11.48 -2.32
C LEU A 215 -14.30 -11.19 -0.93
N ARG A 216 -15.40 -11.84 -0.55
CA ARG A 216 -16.01 -11.70 0.80
C ARG A 216 -15.09 -12.15 1.92
N MET A 217 -14.25 -13.14 1.69
CA MET A 217 -13.27 -13.61 2.68
C MET A 217 -12.05 -12.68 2.82
N THR A 218 -11.62 -12.03 1.75
CA THR A 218 -10.34 -11.30 1.69
C THR A 218 -10.47 -9.78 1.89
N ILE A 219 -11.54 -9.17 1.38
CA ILE A 219 -11.79 -7.71 1.45
C ILE A 219 -12.05 -7.17 2.88
N PRO A 220 -12.56 -7.92 3.87
CA PRO A 220 -12.81 -7.39 5.22
C PRO A 220 -11.63 -6.65 5.87
N ASN A 221 -10.42 -6.88 5.39
CA ASN A 221 -9.21 -6.21 5.88
C ASN A 221 -8.83 -4.93 5.10
N GLY A 222 -9.60 -4.56 4.06
CA GLY A 222 -9.32 -3.42 3.19
C GLY A 222 -9.71 -2.06 3.78
N ARG A 223 -9.03 -0.98 3.34
CA ARG A 223 -9.33 0.40 3.79
C ARG A 223 -10.70 0.88 3.32
N ALA A 224 -11.11 0.54 2.12
CA ALA A 224 -12.39 0.95 1.56
C ALA A 224 -13.58 0.37 2.32
N LEU A 225 -13.46 -0.87 2.82
CA LEU A 225 -14.48 -1.46 3.67
C LEU A 225 -14.57 -0.75 5.03
N ARG A 226 -13.45 -0.32 5.59
CA ARG A 226 -13.46 0.44 6.86
C ARG A 226 -14.37 1.67 6.78
N TRP A 227 -14.27 2.40 5.68
CA TRP A 227 -15.11 3.56 5.45
C TRP A 227 -16.59 3.19 5.34
N ARG A 228 -16.92 2.19 4.54
CA ARG A 228 -18.31 1.72 4.38
C ARG A 228 -18.86 1.18 5.69
N MET A 229 -18.03 0.48 6.47
CA MET A 229 -18.38 -0.01 7.80
C MET A 229 -18.74 1.12 8.76
N VAL A 230 -18.00 2.24 8.78
CA VAL A 230 -18.35 3.41 9.60
C VAL A 230 -19.71 3.99 9.17
N GLN A 231 -19.92 4.17 7.88
CA GLN A 231 -21.19 4.70 7.37
C GLN A 231 -22.38 3.81 7.75
N VAL A 232 -22.25 2.50 7.55
CA VAL A 232 -23.32 1.54 7.87
C VAL A 232 -23.51 1.43 9.36
N ALA A 233 -22.45 1.37 10.17
CA ALA A 233 -22.53 1.32 11.62
C ALA A 233 -23.21 2.57 12.21
N ARG A 234 -22.98 3.76 11.66
CA ARG A 234 -23.71 4.98 12.03
C ARG A 234 -25.19 4.89 11.66
N LYS A 235 -25.52 4.42 10.45
CA LYS A 235 -26.92 4.24 10.00
C LYS A 235 -27.69 3.23 10.86
N MET A 236 -27.03 2.17 11.27
CA MET A 236 -27.62 1.11 12.09
C MET A 236 -27.56 1.37 13.60
N GLY A 237 -27.09 2.56 14.02
CA GLY A 237 -27.01 2.94 15.44
C GLY A 237 -25.93 2.21 16.25
N VAL A 238 -25.01 1.51 15.59
CA VAL A 238 -23.85 0.84 16.22
C VAL A 238 -22.79 1.83 16.64
N LEU A 239 -22.63 2.90 15.88
CA LEU A 239 -21.76 4.04 16.18
C LEU A 239 -22.61 5.31 16.28
N GLU A 240 -22.22 6.19 17.19
CA GLU A 240 -22.77 7.53 17.24
C GLU A 240 -22.52 8.28 15.94
N LYS A 241 -23.47 9.15 15.53
CA LYS A 241 -23.34 9.92 14.29
C LYS A 241 -22.07 10.79 14.26
N ALA A 242 -21.68 11.34 15.41
CA ALA A 242 -20.50 12.19 15.57
C ALA A 242 -19.21 11.42 15.91
N ALA A 243 -19.21 10.08 15.97
CA ALA A 243 -18.02 9.30 16.29
C ALA A 243 -16.90 9.58 15.26
N ASP A 244 -15.70 9.95 15.75
CA ASP A 244 -14.52 10.14 14.88
C ASP A 244 -14.05 8.80 14.34
N PRO A 245 -14.12 8.54 13.02
CA PRO A 245 -13.69 7.28 12.41
C PRO A 245 -12.24 6.90 12.69
N ARG A 246 -11.38 7.89 12.97
CA ARG A 246 -9.95 7.68 13.28
C ARG A 246 -9.74 7.10 14.68
N ARG A 247 -10.67 7.38 15.60
CA ARG A 247 -10.66 6.87 16.98
C ARG A 247 -11.37 5.53 17.15
N VAL A 248 -12.15 5.11 16.15
CA VAL A 248 -12.85 3.83 16.19
C VAL A 248 -11.87 2.68 16.02
N ASN A 249 -11.88 1.74 16.94
CA ASN A 249 -11.16 0.47 16.78
C ASN A 249 -11.87 -0.39 15.71
N MET A 250 -11.52 -0.15 14.45
CA MET A 250 -12.15 -0.81 13.30
C MET A 250 -11.97 -2.33 13.32
N GLN A 251 -10.82 -2.81 13.79
CA GLN A 251 -10.56 -4.25 13.87
C GLN A 251 -11.50 -4.89 14.91
N GLY A 252 -11.63 -4.27 16.08
CA GLY A 252 -12.58 -4.71 17.10
C GLY A 252 -14.03 -4.63 16.64
N LEU A 253 -14.41 -3.58 15.92
CA LEU A 253 -15.74 -3.42 15.34
C LEU A 253 -16.05 -4.51 14.31
N MET A 254 -15.15 -4.73 13.35
CA MET A 254 -15.28 -5.77 12.33
C MET A 254 -15.38 -7.17 12.95
N GLN A 255 -14.56 -7.45 13.97
CA GLN A 255 -14.57 -8.74 14.64
C GLN A 255 -15.87 -8.95 15.44
N ARG A 256 -16.35 -7.91 16.13
CA ARG A 256 -17.58 -7.98 16.94
C ARG A 256 -18.84 -8.17 16.12
N TYR A 257 -18.88 -7.54 14.93
CA TYR A 257 -20.06 -7.59 14.04
C TYR A 257 -19.87 -8.53 12.86
N ARG A 258 -18.87 -9.39 12.89
CA ARG A 258 -18.64 -10.39 11.84
C ARG A 258 -19.87 -11.33 11.71
N GLY A 259 -20.32 -11.55 10.48
CA GLY A 259 -21.52 -12.36 10.19
C GLY A 259 -22.84 -11.72 10.59
N THR A 260 -22.86 -10.42 10.90
CA THR A 260 -24.08 -9.66 11.15
C THR A 260 -24.46 -8.80 9.96
N PRO A 261 -25.73 -8.35 9.86
CA PRO A 261 -26.17 -7.47 8.78
C PRO A 261 -25.32 -6.19 8.62
N VAL A 262 -24.66 -5.73 9.66
CA VAL A 262 -23.81 -4.53 9.61
C VAL A 262 -22.61 -4.72 8.68
N VAL A 263 -21.90 -5.83 8.80
CA VAL A 263 -20.74 -6.15 7.95
C VAL A 263 -21.20 -6.55 6.56
N GLU A 264 -22.27 -7.33 6.44
CA GLU A 264 -22.80 -7.75 5.15
C GLU A 264 -23.29 -6.57 4.31
N GLU A 265 -23.97 -5.61 4.91
CA GLU A 265 -24.40 -4.38 4.22
C GLU A 265 -23.22 -3.51 3.80
N ALA A 266 -22.18 -3.41 4.64
CA ALA A 266 -20.97 -2.67 4.30
C ALA A 266 -20.21 -3.30 3.11
N LEU A 267 -20.15 -4.65 3.05
CA LEU A 267 -19.58 -5.40 1.92
C LEU A 267 -20.44 -5.24 0.67
N SER A 268 -21.74 -5.41 0.77
CA SER A 268 -22.68 -5.27 -0.35
C SER A 268 -22.61 -3.87 -0.96
N LYS A 269 -22.56 -2.85 -0.11
CA LYS A 269 -22.40 -1.46 -0.55
C LYS A 269 -21.06 -1.25 -1.27
N LEU A 270 -19.96 -1.80 -0.75
CA LEU A 270 -18.66 -1.72 -1.37
C LEU A 270 -18.66 -2.37 -2.76
N PHE A 271 -19.21 -3.59 -2.86
CA PHE A 271 -19.29 -4.29 -4.14
C PHE A 271 -20.13 -3.51 -5.15
N HIS A 272 -21.34 -3.08 -4.75
CA HIS A 272 -22.22 -2.32 -5.64
C HIS A 272 -21.56 -1.00 -6.15
N GLU A 273 -20.83 -0.32 -5.29
CA GLU A 273 -20.21 0.97 -5.68
C GLU A 273 -18.95 0.82 -6.53
N ARG A 274 -18.15 -0.22 -6.27
CA ARG A 274 -16.79 -0.29 -6.82
C ARG A 274 -16.52 -1.48 -7.73
N MET A 275 -17.30 -2.53 -7.68
CA MET A 275 -17.05 -3.76 -8.40
C MET A 275 -18.24 -4.16 -9.25
N ASP A 276 -17.99 -4.83 -10.35
CA ASP A 276 -18.95 -5.55 -11.13
C ASP A 276 -18.66 -7.05 -11.00
N ILE A 277 -19.30 -7.67 -9.99
CA ILE A 277 -19.10 -9.08 -9.67
C ILE A 277 -19.67 -9.98 -10.79
N GLU A 278 -20.89 -9.67 -11.26
CA GLU A 278 -21.54 -10.45 -12.32
C GLU A 278 -20.75 -10.37 -13.63
N GLY A 279 -20.41 -9.16 -14.09
CA GLY A 279 -19.60 -8.98 -15.28
C GLY A 279 -18.22 -9.63 -15.18
N THR A 280 -17.64 -9.71 -13.97
CA THR A 280 -16.38 -10.43 -13.74
C THR A 280 -16.55 -11.94 -13.81
N MET A 281 -17.63 -12.49 -13.26
CA MET A 281 -17.97 -13.93 -13.39
C MET A 281 -18.24 -14.28 -14.85
N ASP A 282 -18.92 -13.42 -15.60
CA ASP A 282 -19.17 -13.63 -17.02
C ASP A 282 -17.87 -13.62 -17.83
N LEU A 283 -16.96 -12.72 -17.53
CA LEU A 283 -15.63 -12.71 -18.15
C LEU A 283 -14.86 -14.02 -17.87
N ILE A 284 -14.89 -14.54 -16.64
CA ILE A 284 -14.25 -15.81 -16.29
C ILE A 284 -14.90 -16.95 -17.07
N ARG A 285 -16.23 -16.98 -17.18
CA ARG A 285 -16.94 -17.97 -18.02
C ARG A 285 -16.55 -17.89 -19.49
N ASP A 286 -16.46 -16.67 -20.03
CA ASP A 286 -16.07 -16.45 -21.42
C ASP A 286 -14.64 -16.88 -21.69
N ILE A 287 -13.72 -16.71 -20.74
CA ILE A 287 -12.36 -17.24 -20.81
C ILE A 287 -12.39 -18.79 -20.82
N GLN A 288 -13.16 -19.42 -19.92
CA GLN A 288 -13.27 -20.89 -19.82
C GLN A 288 -13.98 -21.52 -21.00
N GLN A 289 -14.78 -20.77 -21.74
CA GLN A 289 -15.48 -21.19 -22.95
C GLN A 289 -14.75 -20.81 -24.24
N ASP A 290 -13.50 -20.35 -24.15
CA ASP A 290 -12.69 -19.87 -25.29
C ASP A 290 -13.31 -18.74 -26.12
N LYS A 291 -14.34 -18.06 -25.59
CA LYS A 291 -14.91 -16.85 -26.20
C LYS A 291 -13.99 -15.65 -26.07
N VAL A 292 -13.28 -15.58 -24.97
CA VAL A 292 -12.25 -14.60 -24.70
C VAL A 292 -10.94 -15.34 -24.45
N LYS A 293 -9.92 -15.02 -25.22
CA LYS A 293 -8.59 -15.63 -25.09
C LYS A 293 -7.77 -14.90 -24.04
N ILE A 294 -6.93 -15.64 -23.32
CA ILE A 294 -5.90 -15.07 -22.45
C ILE A 294 -4.54 -15.61 -22.86
N LEU A 295 -3.62 -14.72 -23.23
CA LEU A 295 -2.33 -15.08 -23.83
C LEU A 295 -1.17 -14.50 -23.02
N HIS A 296 -0.16 -15.33 -22.74
CA HIS A 296 1.09 -14.84 -22.16
C HIS A 296 1.98 -14.29 -23.29
N THR A 297 2.39 -13.03 -23.17
CA THR A 297 3.12 -12.31 -24.20
C THR A 297 4.41 -11.69 -23.65
N PRO A 298 5.39 -11.39 -24.51
CA PRO A 298 6.46 -10.46 -24.18
C PRO A 298 5.91 -9.11 -23.73
N SER A 299 6.77 -8.24 -23.19
CA SER A 299 6.36 -6.90 -22.75
C SER A 299 6.24 -5.94 -23.93
N GLY A 300 5.08 -5.32 -24.07
CA GLY A 300 4.78 -4.36 -25.13
C GLY A 300 4.46 -2.94 -24.64
N PRO A 301 4.45 -1.93 -25.53
CA PRO A 301 4.19 -0.53 -25.14
C PRO A 301 2.86 -0.31 -24.41
N LEU A 302 1.79 -1.00 -24.83
CA LEU A 302 0.47 -0.87 -24.20
C LEU A 302 0.38 -1.46 -22.78
N GLY A 303 1.31 -2.35 -22.42
CA GLY A 303 1.41 -2.92 -21.08
C GLY A 303 2.24 -2.07 -20.09
N LEU A 304 2.56 -0.81 -20.41
CA LEU A 304 3.19 0.10 -19.46
C LEU A 304 2.32 0.18 -18.20
N SER A 305 2.98 0.17 -17.04
CA SER A 305 2.30 0.20 -15.74
C SER A 305 1.28 1.33 -15.67
N PRO A 306 0.06 1.06 -15.19
CA PRO A 306 -0.97 2.10 -15.06
C PRO A 306 -0.47 3.24 -14.17
N LYS A 307 -0.84 4.48 -14.53
CA LYS A 307 -0.59 5.67 -13.69
C LYS A 307 -1.74 5.92 -12.73
N SER A 308 -2.43 4.87 -12.32
CA SER A 308 -3.60 5.00 -11.45
C SER A 308 -3.21 5.30 -10.00
N GLU A 309 -4.13 5.89 -9.28
CA GLU A 309 -4.01 6.13 -7.85
C GLU A 309 -3.86 4.82 -7.07
N ARG A 310 -3.28 4.91 -5.87
CA ARG A 310 -3.15 3.77 -4.96
C ARG A 310 -4.51 3.13 -4.73
N ASP A 311 -4.59 1.83 -4.92
CA ASP A 311 -5.78 1.05 -4.64
C ASP A 311 -6.17 1.14 -3.15
N LEU A 312 -7.31 1.78 -2.89
CA LEU A 312 -7.87 1.94 -1.55
C LEU A 312 -8.35 0.61 -0.94
N LEU A 313 -8.51 -0.42 -1.78
CA LEU A 313 -8.95 -1.74 -1.34
C LEU A 313 -7.80 -2.63 -0.86
N LEU A 314 -6.55 -2.21 -1.06
CA LEU A 314 -5.40 -2.94 -0.51
C LEU A 314 -5.63 -3.18 0.99
N PRO A 315 -5.53 -4.44 1.46
CA PRO A 315 -5.68 -4.72 2.88
C PRO A 315 -4.68 -3.88 3.68
N ALA A 316 -5.18 -3.20 4.69
CA ALA A 316 -4.29 -2.65 5.68
C ALA A 316 -3.52 -3.82 6.31
N TRP A 317 -2.20 -3.70 6.40
CA TRP A 317 -1.39 -4.68 7.12
C TRP A 317 -2.05 -4.96 8.46
N SER A 318 -2.31 -6.21 8.76
CA SER A 318 -2.73 -6.57 10.11
C SER A 318 -1.61 -6.19 11.08
N ASP A 319 -1.97 -5.86 12.33
CA ASP A 319 -0.98 -5.63 13.39
C ASP A 319 0.04 -6.78 13.53
N ALA A 320 -0.38 -8.01 13.19
CA ALA A 320 0.49 -9.18 13.17
C ALA A 320 1.53 -9.11 12.04
N GLN A 321 1.11 -8.77 10.83
CA GLN A 321 2.00 -8.63 9.67
C GLN A 321 2.97 -7.44 9.82
N LEU A 322 2.50 -6.33 10.38
CA LEU A 322 3.37 -5.18 10.70
C LEU A 322 4.45 -5.57 11.71
N ARG A 323 4.08 -6.33 12.74
CA ARG A 323 5.03 -6.82 13.74
C ARG A 323 6.03 -7.81 13.14
N GLU A 324 5.58 -8.77 12.36
CA GLU A 324 6.44 -9.76 11.68
C GLU A 324 7.48 -9.07 10.78
N ARG A 325 7.07 -8.07 9.99
CA ARG A 325 8.01 -7.29 9.16
C ARG A 325 8.95 -6.45 10.00
N LEU A 326 8.45 -5.81 11.06
CA LEU A 326 9.29 -5.06 11.97
C LEU A 326 10.33 -5.97 12.61
N GLU A 327 9.91 -7.14 13.11
CA GLU A 327 10.79 -8.13 13.70
C GLU A 327 11.84 -8.63 12.70
N THR A 328 11.43 -9.03 11.49
CA THR A 328 12.34 -9.44 10.42
C THR A 328 13.38 -8.37 10.12
N ARG A 329 12.96 -7.10 10.04
CA ARG A 329 13.87 -5.97 9.81
C ARG A 329 14.85 -5.78 10.97
N LEU A 330 14.36 -5.78 12.21
CA LEU A 330 15.19 -5.60 13.40
C LEU A 330 16.21 -6.75 13.56
N LEU A 331 15.79 -8.00 13.32
CA LEU A 331 16.67 -9.16 13.36
C LEU A 331 17.73 -9.16 12.23
N ALA A 332 17.41 -8.57 11.09
CA ALA A 332 18.35 -8.42 9.98
C ALA A 332 19.35 -7.28 10.18
N GLU A 333 19.07 -6.32 11.10
CA GLU A 333 19.93 -5.16 11.33
C GLU A 333 21.30 -5.60 11.85
N ARG A 334 22.35 -4.93 11.35
CA ARG A 334 23.72 -5.12 11.81
C ARG A 334 23.98 -4.18 12.98
N THR A 335 24.54 -4.73 14.05
CA THR A 335 24.85 -4.00 15.28
C THR A 335 26.32 -4.14 15.64
N VAL A 336 26.85 -3.13 16.29
CA VAL A 336 28.16 -3.15 16.94
C VAL A 336 27.96 -3.09 18.46
N LEU A 337 28.66 -3.97 19.20
CA LEU A 337 28.77 -3.92 20.65
C LEU A 337 30.18 -3.49 21.01
N ILE A 338 30.28 -2.53 21.93
CA ILE A 338 31.57 -2.05 22.47
C ILE A 338 31.61 -2.32 23.97
N CYS A 339 32.65 -2.99 24.44
CA CYS A 339 32.89 -3.16 25.87
C CYS A 339 33.33 -1.84 26.51
N LEU A 340 32.65 -1.39 27.56
CA LEU A 340 32.99 -0.15 28.24
C LEU A 340 34.32 -0.23 29.02
N ASN A 341 34.78 -1.45 29.36
CA ASN A 341 36.01 -1.68 30.11
C ASN A 341 37.26 -1.69 29.17
N CYS A 342 37.30 -2.61 28.20
CA CYS A 342 38.49 -2.81 27.35
C CYS A 342 38.37 -2.25 25.94
N LYS A 343 37.25 -1.62 25.60
CA LYS A 343 36.92 -1.01 24.29
C LYS A 343 36.87 -2.03 23.13
N GLU A 344 36.88 -3.33 23.41
CA GLU A 344 36.75 -4.37 22.39
C GLU A 344 35.42 -4.26 21.66
N LYS A 345 35.45 -4.43 20.33
CA LYS A 345 34.30 -4.28 19.44
C LYS A 345 33.93 -5.62 18.83
N ILE A 346 32.64 -5.91 18.82
CA ILE A 346 32.10 -7.08 18.13
C ILE A 346 30.96 -6.59 17.22
N ARG A 347 31.01 -6.99 15.93
CA ARG A 347 29.93 -6.78 14.98
C ARG A 347 29.12 -8.06 14.80
N SER A 348 27.82 -7.96 14.86
CA SER A 348 26.91 -9.09 14.67
C SER A 348 25.62 -8.65 14.01
N ARG A 349 24.82 -9.60 13.52
CA ARG A 349 23.41 -9.36 13.23
C ARG A 349 22.61 -9.62 14.50
N VAL A 350 21.58 -8.79 14.74
CA VAL A 350 20.73 -8.92 15.92
C VAL A 350 20.11 -10.31 16.01
N GLY A 351 19.62 -10.89 14.91
CA GLY A 351 19.03 -12.22 14.88
C GLY A 351 19.99 -13.40 15.11
N ARG A 352 21.32 -13.14 15.19
CA ARG A 352 22.34 -14.14 15.54
C ARG A 352 22.80 -14.06 17.00
N MET A 353 22.27 -13.10 17.73
CA MET A 353 22.64 -12.89 19.14
C MET A 353 21.73 -13.76 20.02
N GLU A 354 22.31 -14.29 21.07
CA GLU A 354 21.57 -15.07 22.09
C GLU A 354 20.66 -14.16 22.92
N GLU A 355 19.66 -14.74 23.57
CA GLU A 355 18.77 -14.00 24.48
C GLU A 355 19.54 -13.27 25.58
N ARG A 356 20.59 -13.90 26.08
CA ARG A 356 21.52 -13.33 27.04
C ARG A 356 22.81 -12.92 26.35
N ILE A 357 23.10 -11.62 26.38
CA ILE A 357 24.33 -11.12 25.77
C ILE A 357 25.53 -11.56 26.61
N GLU A 358 26.41 -12.34 26.01
CA GLU A 358 27.60 -12.87 26.70
C GLU A 358 28.55 -11.75 27.17
N PRO A 359 29.32 -11.99 28.25
CA PRO A 359 30.39 -11.10 28.67
C PRO A 359 31.44 -10.89 27.57
N CYS A 360 32.24 -9.84 27.70
CA CYS A 360 33.32 -9.57 26.76
C CYS A 360 34.37 -10.70 26.76
N ALA A 361 34.62 -11.31 25.61
CA ALA A 361 35.58 -12.41 25.48
C ALA A 361 37.03 -12.00 25.85
N LYS A 362 37.37 -10.68 25.74
CA LYS A 362 38.70 -10.20 26.05
C LYS A 362 38.94 -9.92 27.54
N CYS A 363 37.96 -9.37 28.26
CA CYS A 363 38.14 -8.94 29.65
C CYS A 363 37.07 -9.47 30.63
N ASN A 364 36.16 -10.29 30.14
CA ASN A 364 35.01 -10.83 30.90
C ASN A 364 34.06 -9.74 31.47
N GLY A 365 34.16 -8.49 30.96
CA GLY A 365 33.31 -7.38 31.41
C GLY A 365 31.88 -7.52 30.87
N THR A 366 30.89 -7.25 31.72
CA THR A 366 29.44 -7.38 31.38
C THR A 366 28.83 -6.10 30.85
N MET A 367 29.53 -4.97 30.98
CA MET A 367 29.04 -3.66 30.52
C MET A 367 29.42 -3.42 29.05
N ARG A 368 28.48 -3.68 28.16
CA ARG A 368 28.65 -3.55 26.71
C ARG A 368 27.55 -2.66 26.15
N ALA A 369 27.95 -1.55 25.51
CA ALA A 369 27.02 -0.66 24.81
C ALA A 369 26.84 -1.11 23.35
N CYS A 370 25.67 -0.90 22.75
CA CYS A 370 25.41 -1.21 21.36
C CYS A 370 24.78 -0.03 20.60
N ALA A 371 24.98 -0.06 19.28
CA ALA A 371 24.26 0.79 18.32
C ALA A 371 24.18 0.08 16.95
N PRO A 372 23.31 0.53 16.04
CA PRO A 372 23.36 0.10 14.64
C PRO A 372 24.76 0.33 14.04
N GLU A 373 25.24 -0.59 13.20
CA GLU A 373 26.60 -0.52 12.62
C GLU A 373 26.88 0.81 11.89
N ARG A 374 25.85 1.41 11.24
CA ARG A 374 25.96 2.75 10.62
C ARG A 374 26.32 3.88 11.60
N MET A 375 26.15 3.66 12.90
CA MET A 375 26.49 4.61 13.97
C MET A 375 27.75 4.23 14.73
N GLU A 376 28.57 3.30 14.22
CA GLU A 376 29.77 2.79 14.91
C GLU A 376 30.76 3.88 15.27
N SER A 377 31.03 4.81 14.35
CA SER A 377 31.97 5.93 14.60
C SER A 377 31.49 6.81 15.76
N MET A 378 30.19 7.11 15.79
CA MET A 378 29.56 7.90 16.85
C MET A 378 29.58 7.16 18.20
N LEU A 379 29.20 5.87 18.21
CA LEU A 379 29.28 5.03 19.42
C LEU A 379 30.71 4.94 19.95
N THR A 380 31.69 4.80 19.08
CA THR A 380 33.11 4.76 19.46
C THR A 380 33.55 6.08 20.09
N GLY A 381 33.14 7.21 19.52
CA GLY A 381 33.40 8.53 20.06
C GLY A 381 32.81 8.71 21.46
N TRP A 382 31.55 8.36 21.65
CA TRP A 382 30.88 8.45 22.96
C TRP A 382 31.53 7.55 24.03
N VAL A 383 31.93 6.33 23.67
CA VAL A 383 32.63 5.41 24.60
C VAL A 383 34.03 5.90 24.96
N ALA A 384 34.65 6.67 24.12
CA ALA A 384 35.98 7.26 24.35
C ALA A 384 35.89 8.66 25.02
N SER A 385 34.73 9.27 25.08
CA SER A 385 34.52 10.64 25.55
C SER A 385 34.70 10.78 27.05
N ASP A 386 35.27 11.91 27.47
CA ASP A 386 35.35 12.33 28.87
C ASP A 386 34.12 13.17 29.34
N ASP A 387 33.21 13.51 28.43
CA ASP A 387 31.97 14.19 28.77
C ASP A 387 31.10 13.35 29.71
N PRO A 388 30.75 13.87 30.90
CA PRO A 388 29.91 13.16 31.88
C PRO A 388 28.56 12.75 31.32
N LYS A 389 27.97 13.53 30.39
CA LYS A 389 26.67 13.23 29.76
C LYS A 389 26.79 12.01 28.83
N GLU A 390 27.82 11.98 28.00
CA GLU A 390 28.06 10.87 27.08
C GLU A 390 28.42 9.59 27.83
N ARG A 391 29.23 9.69 28.89
CA ARG A 391 29.50 8.56 29.78
C ARG A 391 28.24 7.99 30.45
N ALA A 392 27.41 8.85 31.03
CA ALA A 392 26.14 8.43 31.65
C ALA A 392 25.22 7.77 30.64
N ARG A 393 25.17 8.29 29.42
CA ARG A 393 24.41 7.72 28.29
C ARG A 393 24.90 6.32 27.96
N MET A 394 26.21 6.13 27.82
CA MET A 394 26.79 4.83 27.49
C MET A 394 26.64 3.81 28.63
N GLN A 395 26.78 4.24 29.89
CA GLN A 395 26.49 3.41 31.04
C GLN A 395 25.04 2.92 31.03
N LYS A 396 24.08 3.83 30.76
CA LYS A 396 22.66 3.50 30.66
C LYS A 396 22.36 2.51 29.52
N ASN A 397 23.00 2.70 28.35
CA ASN A 397 22.89 1.77 27.22
C ASN A 397 23.39 0.37 27.61
N ALA A 398 24.57 0.27 28.21
CA ALA A 398 25.14 -0.99 28.64
C ALA A 398 24.34 -1.65 29.76
N GLU A 399 23.77 -0.87 30.67
CA GLU A 399 22.92 -1.39 31.75
C GLU A 399 21.61 -1.96 31.23
N LEU A 400 20.98 -1.33 30.23
CA LEU A 400 19.80 -1.86 29.53
C LEU A 400 20.10 -3.24 28.95
N ILE A 401 21.25 -3.37 28.25
CA ILE A 401 21.66 -4.64 27.64
C ILE A 401 21.94 -5.69 28.71
N ARG A 402 22.63 -5.35 29.76
CA ARG A 402 22.91 -6.25 30.90
C ARG A 402 21.62 -6.75 31.57
N THR A 403 20.61 -5.88 31.68
CA THR A 403 19.36 -6.15 32.38
C THR A 403 18.35 -6.88 31.49
N HIS A 404 18.20 -6.48 30.23
CA HIS A 404 17.15 -6.97 29.33
C HIS A 404 17.68 -7.81 28.15
N GLY A 405 19.00 -7.99 28.02
CA GLY A 405 19.62 -8.84 27.00
C GLY A 405 19.23 -8.44 25.57
N HIS A 406 18.81 -9.42 24.81
CA HIS A 406 18.42 -9.26 23.41
C HIS A 406 17.25 -8.28 23.20
N ASP A 407 16.31 -8.20 24.15
CA ASP A 407 15.18 -7.25 24.06
C ASP A 407 15.66 -5.79 24.10
N ALA A 408 16.72 -5.49 24.87
CA ALA A 408 17.32 -4.15 24.87
C ALA A 408 18.01 -3.85 23.55
N VAL A 409 18.72 -4.82 22.97
CA VAL A 409 19.35 -4.66 21.65
C VAL A 409 18.30 -4.39 20.60
N LEU A 410 17.20 -5.15 20.57
CA LEU A 410 16.10 -4.90 19.63
C LEU A 410 15.50 -3.50 19.76
N ALA A 411 15.26 -3.05 21.00
CA ALA A 411 14.71 -1.71 21.25
C ALA A 411 15.67 -0.63 20.73
N LEU A 412 16.97 -0.75 21.01
CA LEU A 412 17.99 0.20 20.57
C LEU A 412 18.24 0.19 19.06
N MET A 413 17.84 -0.86 18.33
CA MET A 413 17.87 -0.91 16.86
C MET A 413 16.67 -0.21 16.24
N GLY A 414 15.65 0.14 17.00
CA GLY A 414 14.51 0.92 16.54
C GLY A 414 14.93 2.31 16.04
N ARG A 415 14.32 2.77 14.95
CA ARG A 415 14.62 4.09 14.37
C ARG A 415 14.18 5.21 15.33
N GLY A 416 15.12 6.06 15.72
CA GLY A 416 14.85 7.15 16.68
C GLY A 416 14.68 6.68 18.13
N VAL A 417 15.01 5.42 18.43
CA VAL A 417 15.00 4.88 19.78
C VAL A 417 16.38 4.99 20.39
N GLY A 418 16.57 6.00 21.21
CA GLY A 418 17.77 6.14 22.06
C GLY A 418 17.57 5.52 23.44
N GLU A 419 18.55 5.65 24.32
CA GLU A 419 18.62 5.03 25.64
C GLU A 419 17.43 5.38 26.54
N GLU A 420 16.99 6.65 26.50
CA GLU A 420 15.81 7.13 27.27
C GLU A 420 14.53 6.46 26.79
N THR A 421 14.34 6.43 25.48
CA THR A 421 13.17 5.80 24.90
C THR A 421 13.18 4.30 25.14
N ALA A 422 14.30 3.62 24.92
CA ALA A 422 14.45 2.19 25.19
C ALA A 422 14.15 1.86 26.66
N THR A 423 14.63 2.68 27.62
CA THR A 423 14.31 2.52 29.06
C THR A 423 12.80 2.57 29.28
N ARG A 424 12.11 3.54 28.68
CA ARG A 424 10.67 3.68 28.81
C ARG A 424 9.91 2.52 28.20
N LEU A 425 10.34 2.01 27.03
CA LEU A 425 9.72 0.88 26.37
C LEU A 425 9.84 -0.40 27.20
N LEU A 426 11.01 -0.64 27.81
CA LEU A 426 11.30 -1.87 28.53
C LEU A 426 10.76 -1.89 29.98
N ARG A 427 10.54 -0.72 30.59
CA ARG A 427 10.13 -0.60 32.01
C ARG A 427 8.80 -1.29 32.35
N GLY A 428 7.86 -1.36 31.40
CA GLY A 428 6.53 -1.93 31.62
C GLY A 428 6.31 -3.31 31.03
N LEU A 429 7.37 -3.95 30.50
CA LEU A 429 7.25 -5.20 29.78
C LEU A 429 7.81 -6.37 30.57
N SER A 430 7.06 -7.47 30.63
CA SER A 430 7.56 -8.75 31.13
C SER A 430 8.63 -9.28 30.16
N ARG A 431 9.73 -9.82 30.67
CA ARG A 431 10.78 -10.45 29.85
C ARG A 431 10.17 -11.51 28.94
N GLY A 432 10.57 -11.52 27.68
CA GLY A 432 10.09 -12.47 26.68
C GLY A 432 8.74 -12.13 26.04
N ASN A 433 8.07 -11.03 26.43
CA ASN A 433 6.86 -10.58 25.75
C ASN A 433 7.20 -9.83 24.45
N ARG A 434 7.69 -10.60 23.45
CA ARG A 434 8.15 -10.11 22.17
C ARG A 434 7.07 -9.31 21.43
N VAL A 435 5.81 -9.74 21.51
CA VAL A 435 4.68 -9.07 20.83
C VAL A 435 4.47 -7.67 21.39
N ALA A 436 4.49 -7.51 22.71
CA ALA A 436 4.34 -6.19 23.33
C ALA A 436 5.54 -5.29 23.05
N LEU A 437 6.76 -5.82 23.06
CA LEU A 437 7.98 -5.09 22.74
C LEU A 437 7.95 -4.56 21.30
N LEU A 438 7.64 -5.40 20.31
CA LEU A 438 7.56 -4.99 18.91
C LEU A 438 6.48 -3.92 18.67
N ARG A 439 5.33 -4.03 19.37
CA ARG A 439 4.30 -2.98 19.31
C ARG A 439 4.81 -1.65 19.90
N ALA A 440 5.53 -1.71 21.01
CA ALA A 440 6.09 -0.52 21.67
C ALA A 440 7.18 0.14 20.78
N ILE A 441 8.07 -0.65 20.16
CA ILE A 441 9.09 -0.17 19.21
C ILE A 441 8.40 0.47 17.99
N HIS A 442 7.39 -0.18 17.41
CA HIS A 442 6.64 0.36 16.28
C HIS A 442 6.04 1.73 16.58
N ASN A 443 5.39 1.87 17.74
CA ASN A 443 4.81 3.14 18.18
C ASN A 443 5.88 4.23 18.38
N ALA A 444 7.06 3.85 18.92
CA ALA A 444 8.16 4.79 19.10
C ALA A 444 8.74 5.26 17.76
N GLU A 445 8.90 4.36 16.78
CA GLU A 445 9.33 4.72 15.42
C GLU A 445 8.32 5.62 14.72
N LEU A 446 7.01 5.38 14.90
CA LEU A 446 5.96 6.25 14.37
C LEU A 446 6.04 7.65 14.98
N GLN A 447 6.26 7.76 16.29
CA GLN A 447 6.43 9.06 16.95
C GLN A 447 7.69 9.77 16.47
N TYR A 448 8.80 9.07 16.36
CA TYR A 448 10.04 9.62 15.81
C TYR A 448 9.84 10.13 14.38
N ALA A 449 9.19 9.37 13.51
CA ALA A 449 8.90 9.79 12.14
C ALA A 449 8.06 11.08 12.10
N LYS A 450 7.08 11.22 13.03
CA LYS A 450 6.25 12.44 13.14
C LYS A 450 7.03 13.65 13.66
N THR A 451 8.01 13.46 14.54
CA THR A 451 8.72 14.55 15.23
C THR A 451 10.10 14.84 14.66
N ARG A 452 10.60 14.05 13.72
CA ARG A 452 11.96 14.14 13.17
C ARG A 452 12.36 15.55 12.70
N ARG A 453 11.41 16.33 12.19
CA ARG A 453 11.64 17.71 11.71
C ARG A 453 12.01 18.70 12.81
N TYR A 454 11.74 18.37 14.06
CA TYR A 454 12.04 19.24 15.22
C TYR A 454 13.39 18.90 15.86
N TRP A 455 14.13 17.89 15.35
CA TRP A 455 15.38 17.38 15.91
C TRP A 455 16.58 17.53 14.95
N SER A 456 16.36 18.14 13.77
CA SER A 456 17.41 18.45 12.78
C SER A 456 17.87 19.88 12.87
#